data_dba82206034960674ab7792ca804369c
#
_entry.id   dba82206034960674ab7792ca804369c
#
_cell.length_a   1.000
_cell.length_b   1.000
_cell.length_c   1.000
_cell.angle_alpha   90.00
_cell.angle_beta   90.00
_cell.angle_gamma   90.00
#
_symmetry.space_group_name_H-M   'P 1'
#
loop_
_entity.id
_entity.type
_entity.pdbx_description
1 polymer ?
#
loop_
_entity_poly.entity_id
_entity_poly.type
_entity_poly.pdbx_seq_one_letter_code
_entity_poly.pdbx_strand_id
1 'polypeptide(L)'
;LPNNTSALLFLYLIGFYIFMLCVGSSPWMGMLGAIAFALASYNIIIIDAGHVSKCLVIATMPAVLGGVILTYRKRYVMGIIVTLLSLGLNVYWYHQQISYYLLIMILALVIAYFIVAIKEKTLKDFFIASFILLGVAVLAIIPAADKLAPTLDYTKETMRGGAVLHGAADSEAGKSGLNRDYAFQWSYGKAETMTLLIPNFYGGSSNYPLGDKSETYNTIKKYAGSSQAKQFVKSVPTYWGDQPFTSGPVYAGAIICFLFILGLMVVPQKERWWLLVAAIIGIVLSWGRNFPVVNNWLFDHLPLYNKFRTPSMALVMTTTAMAIMGMLALKEVIERKVTLKQIGIAGGITAGLCLIYAIFPSLAGSYRGSVDAQMPDWLVNAIIADRQHMLTADAWRSIAFIVLA
;
A
#
# COMPACT_ATOMS: atom_id res chain seq x y z
N LEU A 1 9.52 -19.94 -10.98
CA LEU A 1 9.96 -19.61 -9.61
C LEU A 1 9.17 -20.45 -8.62
N PRO A 2 9.79 -20.97 -7.57
CA PRO A 2 9.04 -21.66 -6.53
C PRO A 2 8.03 -20.72 -5.88
N ASN A 3 6.76 -21.11 -5.87
CA ASN A 3 5.64 -20.34 -5.31
C ASN A 3 5.55 -20.54 -3.78
N ASN A 4 6.68 -20.57 -3.09
CA ASN A 4 6.72 -20.70 -1.65
C ASN A 4 6.96 -19.34 -0.96
N THR A 5 6.53 -19.23 0.27
CA THR A 5 6.64 -18.01 1.08
C THR A 5 8.06 -17.45 1.13
N SER A 6 9.06 -18.30 1.29
CA SER A 6 10.46 -17.87 1.39
C SER A 6 10.96 -17.22 0.10
N ALA A 7 10.61 -17.77 -1.07
CA ALA A 7 10.99 -17.18 -2.36
C ALA A 7 10.29 -15.84 -2.60
N LEU A 8 9.01 -15.72 -2.26
CA LEU A 8 8.27 -14.46 -2.39
C LEU A 8 8.84 -13.38 -1.47
N LEU A 9 9.14 -13.74 -0.22
CA LEU A 9 9.78 -12.82 0.72
C LEU A 9 11.17 -12.39 0.24
N PHE A 10 11.97 -13.33 -0.28
CA PHE A 10 13.29 -13.03 -0.86
C PHE A 10 13.17 -12.05 -2.04
N LEU A 11 12.16 -12.18 -2.89
CA LEU A 11 11.95 -11.26 -4.00
C LEU A 11 11.60 -9.84 -3.53
N TYR A 12 10.81 -9.70 -2.47
CA TYR A 12 10.56 -8.39 -1.85
C TYR A 12 11.87 -7.77 -1.32
N LEU A 13 12.69 -8.57 -0.63
CA LEU A 13 13.97 -8.12 -0.11
C LEU A 13 14.90 -7.65 -1.23
N ILE A 14 15.10 -8.45 -2.28
CA ILE A 14 16.04 -8.12 -3.35
C ILE A 14 15.54 -6.95 -4.22
N GLY A 15 14.25 -6.85 -4.48
CA GLY A 15 13.69 -5.75 -5.27
C GLY A 15 13.90 -4.39 -4.62
N PHE A 16 13.69 -4.28 -3.31
CA PHE A 16 13.96 -3.04 -2.58
C PHE A 16 15.46 -2.80 -2.35
N TYR A 17 16.23 -3.84 -2.13
CA TYR A 17 17.69 -3.75 -2.04
C TYR A 17 18.31 -3.15 -3.31
N ILE A 18 17.90 -3.65 -4.48
CA ILE A 18 18.33 -3.11 -5.79
C ILE A 18 17.98 -1.62 -5.89
N PHE A 19 16.76 -1.23 -5.50
CA PHE A 19 16.37 0.19 -5.47
C PHE A 19 17.34 1.03 -4.65
N MET A 20 17.65 0.59 -3.43
CA MET A 20 18.55 1.34 -2.52
C MET A 20 19.96 1.51 -3.11
N LEU A 21 20.48 0.48 -3.80
CA LEU A 21 21.74 0.58 -4.53
C LEU A 21 21.64 1.57 -5.70
N CYS A 22 20.53 1.58 -6.44
CA CYS A 22 20.29 2.50 -7.55
C CYS A 22 20.29 3.97 -7.10
N VAL A 23 19.77 4.25 -5.92
CA VAL A 23 19.79 5.64 -5.37
C VAL A 23 21.11 6.01 -4.70
N GLY A 24 22.09 5.11 -4.69
CA GLY A 24 23.44 5.35 -4.16
C GLY A 24 23.52 5.23 -2.64
N SER A 25 22.73 4.39 -2.04
CA SER A 25 22.82 4.04 -0.62
C SER A 25 23.87 2.95 -0.39
N SER A 26 24.42 2.89 0.83
CA SER A 26 25.33 1.81 1.19
C SER A 26 24.62 0.44 1.22
N PRO A 27 25.34 -0.68 1.03
CA PRO A 27 24.74 -2.01 1.11
C PRO A 27 24.00 -2.28 2.43
N TRP A 28 24.51 -1.81 3.56
CA TRP A 28 23.87 -1.95 4.87
C TRP A 28 22.53 -1.22 4.95
N MET A 29 22.48 0.00 4.42
CA MET A 29 21.24 0.76 4.29
C MET A 29 20.26 0.06 3.33
N GLY A 30 20.78 -0.54 2.27
CA GLY A 30 20.01 -1.36 1.36
C GLY A 30 19.35 -2.54 2.05
N MET A 31 20.08 -3.26 2.89
CA MET A 31 19.56 -4.40 3.67
C MET A 31 18.47 -3.95 4.65
N LEU A 32 18.71 -2.86 5.39
CA LEU A 32 17.72 -2.34 6.34
C LEU A 32 16.42 -1.92 5.62
N GLY A 33 16.54 -1.22 4.50
CA GLY A 33 15.37 -0.83 3.70
C GLY A 33 14.63 -2.03 3.10
N ALA A 34 15.37 -3.03 2.65
CA ALA A 34 14.80 -4.27 2.15
C ALA A 34 13.95 -4.98 3.22
N ILE A 35 14.44 -5.06 4.45
CA ILE A 35 13.72 -5.63 5.59
C ILE A 35 12.45 -4.79 5.89
N ALA A 36 12.59 -3.47 5.96
CA ALA A 36 11.45 -2.58 6.23
C ALA A 36 10.34 -2.70 5.18
N PHE A 37 10.69 -2.81 3.90
CA PHE A 37 9.73 -3.00 2.82
C PHE A 37 9.11 -4.40 2.82
N ALA A 38 9.95 -5.44 2.88
CA ALA A 38 9.49 -6.82 2.77
C ALA A 38 8.55 -7.24 3.92
N LEU A 39 8.79 -6.73 5.13
CA LEU A 39 8.00 -7.02 6.32
C LEU A 39 6.83 -6.05 6.54
N ALA A 40 6.57 -5.12 5.62
CA ALA A 40 5.32 -4.34 5.67
C ALA A 40 4.11 -5.28 5.67
N SER A 41 3.12 -5.02 6.53
CA SER A 41 2.05 -5.99 6.78
C SER A 41 1.28 -6.37 5.52
N TYR A 42 1.06 -5.42 4.60
CA TYR A 42 0.39 -5.69 3.34
C TYR A 42 1.10 -6.79 2.52
N ASN A 43 2.43 -6.78 2.47
CA ASN A 43 3.20 -7.77 1.73
C ASN A 43 3.07 -9.18 2.34
N ILE A 44 3.06 -9.27 3.68
CA ILE A 44 2.85 -10.54 4.39
C ILE A 44 1.43 -11.06 4.19
N ILE A 45 0.43 -10.19 4.34
CA ILE A 45 -0.99 -10.53 4.14
C ILE A 45 -1.24 -11.06 2.72
N ILE A 46 -0.64 -10.46 1.70
CA ILE A 46 -0.79 -10.88 0.31
C ILE A 46 -0.12 -12.23 0.04
N ILE A 47 1.00 -12.53 0.71
CA ILE A 47 1.64 -13.86 0.66
C ILE A 47 0.72 -14.91 1.31
N ASP A 48 0.23 -14.63 2.51
CA ASP A 48 -0.66 -15.53 3.27
C ASP A 48 -1.97 -15.79 2.53
N ALA A 49 -2.53 -14.75 1.90
CA ALA A 49 -3.72 -14.87 1.04
C ALA A 49 -3.48 -15.62 -0.29
N GLY A 50 -2.27 -16.07 -0.59
CA GLY A 50 -1.93 -16.84 -1.79
C GLY A 50 -1.95 -16.05 -3.09
N HIS A 51 -1.90 -14.72 -3.06
CA HIS A 51 -1.92 -13.88 -4.25
C HIS A 51 -0.54 -13.78 -4.92
N VAL A 52 0.00 -14.89 -5.37
CA VAL A 52 1.38 -15.03 -5.88
C VAL A 52 1.73 -14.01 -6.98
N SER A 53 0.91 -13.86 -8.01
CA SER A 53 1.18 -12.89 -9.11
C SER A 53 1.27 -11.46 -8.59
N LYS A 54 0.43 -11.10 -7.63
CA LYS A 54 0.48 -9.79 -6.97
C LYS A 54 1.79 -9.60 -6.20
N CYS A 55 2.22 -10.61 -5.44
CA CYS A 55 3.49 -10.58 -4.71
C CYS A 55 4.68 -10.34 -5.65
N LEU A 56 4.74 -11.11 -6.73
CA LEU A 56 5.82 -11.04 -7.71
C LEU A 56 5.92 -9.65 -8.35
N VAL A 57 4.78 -9.07 -8.74
CA VAL A 57 4.73 -7.75 -9.36
C VAL A 57 5.10 -6.65 -8.36
N ILE A 58 4.62 -6.70 -7.11
CA ILE A 58 4.99 -5.75 -6.06
C ILE A 58 6.50 -5.81 -5.79
N ALA A 59 7.09 -7.00 -5.76
CA ALA A 59 8.51 -7.18 -5.50
C ALA A 59 9.42 -6.44 -6.50
N THR A 60 8.99 -6.30 -7.76
CA THR A 60 9.77 -5.61 -8.78
C THR A 60 9.58 -4.09 -8.81
N MET A 61 8.50 -3.56 -8.23
CA MET A 61 8.19 -2.13 -8.28
C MET A 61 9.36 -1.23 -7.83
N PRO A 62 10.01 -1.47 -6.69
CA PRO A 62 11.12 -0.63 -6.26
C PRO A 62 12.30 -0.67 -7.25
N ALA A 63 12.66 -1.85 -7.76
CA ALA A 63 13.76 -1.99 -8.71
C ALA A 63 13.49 -1.25 -10.02
N VAL A 64 12.25 -1.27 -10.55
CA VAL A 64 11.86 -0.48 -11.73
C VAL A 64 12.08 1.01 -11.46
N LEU A 65 11.58 1.52 -10.34
CA LEU A 65 11.76 2.93 -9.95
C LEU A 65 13.25 3.30 -9.83
N GLY A 66 14.05 2.40 -9.27
CA GLY A 66 15.51 2.58 -9.18
C GLY A 66 16.19 2.66 -10.54
N GLY A 67 15.83 1.81 -11.48
CA GLY A 67 16.36 1.83 -12.85
C GLY A 67 15.97 3.09 -13.60
N VAL A 68 14.74 3.56 -13.46
CA VAL A 68 14.27 4.85 -14.02
C VAL A 68 15.09 6.01 -13.46
N ILE A 69 15.31 6.07 -12.14
CA ILE A 69 16.14 7.09 -11.49
C ILE A 69 17.58 7.06 -12.01
N LEU A 70 18.19 5.87 -12.15
CA LEU A 70 19.54 5.73 -12.71
C LEU A 70 19.64 6.31 -14.12
N THR A 71 18.65 6.07 -14.96
CA THR A 71 18.61 6.58 -16.34
C THR A 71 18.55 8.11 -16.36
N TYR A 72 17.71 8.73 -15.53
CA TYR A 72 17.66 10.19 -15.38
C TYR A 72 18.95 10.79 -14.75
N ARG A 73 19.68 9.99 -13.95
CA ARG A 73 21.01 10.36 -13.42
C ARG A 73 22.14 10.10 -14.44
N LYS A 74 21.83 9.86 -15.71
CA LYS A 74 22.77 9.63 -16.83
C LYS A 74 23.60 8.35 -16.70
N ARG A 75 23.22 7.44 -15.80
CA ARG A 75 23.83 6.10 -15.70
C ARG A 75 23.11 5.13 -16.63
N TYR A 76 23.12 5.43 -17.91
CA TYR A 76 22.25 4.80 -18.92
C TYR A 76 22.38 3.28 -18.96
N VAL A 77 23.59 2.71 -19.02
CA VAL A 77 23.79 1.27 -19.13
C VAL A 77 23.13 0.52 -17.95
N MET A 78 23.46 0.91 -16.73
CA MET A 78 22.87 0.30 -15.54
C MET A 78 21.37 0.57 -15.43
N GLY A 79 20.93 1.79 -15.77
CA GLY A 79 19.52 2.15 -15.80
C GLY A 79 18.72 1.29 -16.78
N ILE A 80 19.23 1.07 -18.01
CA ILE A 80 18.63 0.21 -19.03
C ILE A 80 18.54 -1.22 -18.52
N ILE A 81 19.63 -1.79 -18.01
CA ILE A 81 19.67 -3.20 -17.53
C ILE A 81 18.67 -3.39 -16.40
N VAL A 82 18.72 -2.54 -15.36
CA VAL A 82 17.84 -2.68 -14.20
C VAL A 82 16.38 -2.48 -14.60
N THR A 83 16.06 -1.45 -15.41
CA THR A 83 14.67 -1.22 -15.85
C THR A 83 14.17 -2.34 -16.74
N LEU A 84 14.97 -2.78 -17.72
CA LEU A 84 14.56 -3.84 -18.66
C LEU A 84 14.23 -5.14 -17.93
N LEU A 85 15.12 -5.58 -17.04
CA LEU A 85 14.93 -6.83 -16.31
C LEU A 85 13.76 -6.71 -15.31
N SER A 86 13.71 -5.66 -14.50
CA SER A 86 12.69 -5.53 -13.48
C SER A 86 11.30 -5.24 -14.06
N LEU A 87 11.20 -4.38 -15.09
CA LEU A 87 9.94 -4.10 -15.77
C LEU A 87 9.49 -5.29 -16.62
N GLY A 88 10.42 -5.98 -17.30
CA GLY A 88 10.11 -7.19 -18.03
C GLY A 88 9.50 -8.26 -17.13
N LEU A 89 10.08 -8.50 -15.95
CA LEU A 89 9.52 -9.41 -14.95
C LEU A 89 8.18 -8.91 -14.42
N ASN A 90 8.04 -7.61 -14.14
CA ASN A 90 6.80 -7.00 -13.68
C ASN A 90 5.64 -7.28 -14.63
N VAL A 91 5.82 -7.05 -15.93
CA VAL A 91 4.80 -7.28 -16.96
C VAL A 91 4.57 -8.78 -17.18
N TYR A 92 5.63 -9.59 -17.21
CA TYR A 92 5.56 -11.05 -17.44
C TYR A 92 4.78 -11.78 -16.33
N TRP A 93 4.91 -11.36 -15.05
CA TRP A 93 4.21 -11.96 -13.92
C TRP A 93 2.73 -11.56 -13.82
N TYR A 94 2.30 -10.64 -14.63
CA TYR A 94 0.93 -10.46 -15.04
C TYR A 94 -0.07 -10.11 -13.94
N HIS A 95 0.18 -9.03 -13.20
CA HIS A 95 -0.85 -8.41 -12.34
C HIS A 95 -1.07 -6.96 -12.79
N GLN A 96 -1.88 -6.79 -13.82
CA GLN A 96 -2.08 -5.53 -14.56
C GLN A 96 -2.42 -4.33 -13.65
N GLN A 97 -3.25 -4.52 -12.65
CA GLN A 97 -3.64 -3.45 -11.73
C GLN A 97 -2.45 -2.93 -10.91
N ILE A 98 -1.58 -3.81 -10.41
CA ILE A 98 -0.38 -3.38 -9.68
C ILE A 98 0.63 -2.71 -10.62
N SER A 99 0.81 -3.25 -11.85
CA SER A 99 1.64 -2.62 -12.88
C SER A 99 1.10 -1.23 -13.27
N TYR A 100 -0.22 -1.05 -13.29
CA TYR A 100 -0.86 0.24 -13.52
C TYR A 100 -0.55 1.24 -12.39
N TYR A 101 -0.56 0.80 -11.14
CA TYR A 101 -0.16 1.64 -10.00
C TYR A 101 1.33 2.00 -10.06
N LEU A 102 2.19 1.08 -10.50
CA LEU A 102 3.59 1.40 -10.77
C LEU A 102 3.72 2.45 -11.87
N LEU A 103 2.94 2.38 -12.94
CA LEU A 103 2.92 3.40 -14.00
C LEU A 103 2.55 4.78 -13.43
N ILE A 104 1.57 4.89 -12.55
CA ILE A 104 1.21 6.14 -11.88
C ILE A 104 2.41 6.69 -11.07
N MET A 105 3.12 5.83 -10.33
CA MET A 105 4.33 6.25 -9.60
C MET A 105 5.44 6.72 -10.54
N ILE A 106 5.66 6.01 -11.65
CA ILE A 106 6.63 6.42 -12.70
C ILE A 106 6.25 7.78 -13.28
N LEU A 107 4.98 8.01 -13.58
CA LEU A 107 4.50 9.30 -14.11
C LEU A 107 4.75 10.44 -13.11
N ALA A 108 4.46 10.23 -11.83
CA ALA A 108 4.76 11.22 -10.79
C ALA A 108 6.27 11.53 -10.70
N LEU A 109 7.12 10.49 -10.78
CA LEU A 109 8.58 10.62 -10.82
C LEU A 109 9.03 11.39 -12.07
N VAL A 110 8.54 11.01 -13.25
CA VAL A 110 8.90 11.67 -14.52
C VAL A 110 8.52 13.15 -14.49
N ILE A 111 7.33 13.49 -13.99
CA ILE A 111 6.89 14.89 -13.84
C ILE A 111 7.82 15.67 -12.90
N ALA A 112 8.20 15.09 -11.77
CA ALA A 112 9.12 15.73 -10.83
C ALA A 112 10.50 15.99 -11.47
N TYR A 113 11.04 15.01 -12.21
CA TYR A 113 12.30 15.15 -12.93
C TYR A 113 12.21 16.14 -14.09
N PHE A 114 11.08 16.22 -14.78
CA PHE A 114 10.83 17.23 -15.81
C PHE A 114 10.85 18.65 -15.24
N ILE A 115 10.15 18.87 -14.11
CA ILE A 115 10.15 20.18 -13.44
C ILE A 115 11.57 20.60 -13.03
N VAL A 116 12.36 19.65 -12.51
CA VAL A 116 13.76 19.91 -12.17
C VAL A 116 14.58 20.21 -13.43
N ALA A 117 14.40 19.46 -14.52
CA ALA A 117 15.11 19.69 -15.77
C ALA A 117 14.82 21.07 -16.39
N ILE A 118 13.60 21.61 -16.24
CA ILE A 118 13.27 22.99 -16.63
C ILE A 118 14.06 23.97 -15.78
N LYS A 119 14.05 23.80 -14.43
CA LYS A 119 14.74 24.72 -13.51
C LYS A 119 16.26 24.73 -13.70
N GLU A 120 16.84 23.55 -13.94
CA GLU A 120 18.28 23.36 -14.13
C GLU A 120 18.74 23.56 -15.59
N LYS A 121 17.81 23.83 -16.53
CA LYS A 121 18.08 23.98 -17.98
C LYS A 121 18.70 22.71 -18.61
N THR A 122 18.31 21.52 -18.13
CA THR A 122 18.83 20.21 -18.58
C THR A 122 17.80 19.42 -19.39
N LEU A 123 16.89 20.09 -20.09
CA LEU A 123 15.79 19.45 -20.86
C LEU A 123 16.30 18.45 -21.91
N LYS A 124 17.44 18.73 -22.56
CA LYS A 124 18.06 17.81 -23.53
C LYS A 124 18.35 16.45 -22.88
N ASP A 125 18.96 16.44 -21.71
CA ASP A 125 19.31 15.22 -20.98
C ASP A 125 18.05 14.50 -20.51
N PHE A 126 17.04 15.24 -20.07
CA PHE A 126 15.74 14.69 -19.69
C PHE A 126 15.07 13.94 -20.86
N PHE A 127 15.02 14.56 -22.05
CA PHE A 127 14.41 13.91 -23.22
C PHE A 127 15.21 12.70 -23.70
N ILE A 128 16.55 12.75 -23.68
CA ILE A 128 17.39 11.58 -24.01
C ILE A 128 17.05 10.42 -23.06
N ALA A 129 17.03 10.65 -21.75
CA ALA A 129 16.69 9.63 -20.77
C ALA A 129 15.27 9.09 -20.98
N SER A 130 14.30 9.96 -21.26
CA SER A 130 12.90 9.58 -21.51
C SER A 130 12.75 8.71 -22.77
N PHE A 131 13.43 9.05 -23.86
CA PHE A 131 13.42 8.22 -25.08
C PHE A 131 14.07 6.86 -24.86
N ILE A 132 15.18 6.79 -24.11
CA ILE A 132 15.80 5.53 -23.71
C ILE A 132 14.79 4.67 -22.91
N LEU A 133 14.13 5.27 -21.91
CA LEU A 133 13.15 4.56 -21.08
C LEU A 133 11.93 4.07 -21.87
N LEU A 134 11.44 4.85 -22.84
CA LEU A 134 10.38 4.41 -23.74
C LEU A 134 10.81 3.19 -24.58
N GLY A 135 12.01 3.21 -25.14
CA GLY A 135 12.56 2.06 -25.85
C GLY A 135 12.70 0.82 -24.96
N VAL A 136 13.18 1.01 -23.72
CA VAL A 136 13.29 -0.06 -22.72
C VAL A 136 11.90 -0.61 -22.35
N ALA A 137 10.89 0.27 -22.18
CA ALA A 137 9.53 -0.15 -21.87
C ALA A 137 8.92 -1.02 -22.98
N VAL A 138 9.11 -0.62 -24.25
CA VAL A 138 8.68 -1.44 -25.41
C VAL A 138 9.34 -2.81 -25.38
N LEU A 139 10.68 -2.86 -25.21
CA LEU A 139 11.41 -4.13 -25.15
C LEU A 139 10.97 -5.01 -23.96
N ALA A 140 10.65 -4.41 -22.82
CA ALA A 140 10.20 -5.10 -21.61
C ALA A 140 8.82 -5.76 -21.78
N ILE A 141 7.97 -5.25 -22.67
CA ILE A 141 6.62 -5.79 -22.94
C ILE A 141 6.67 -7.02 -23.87
N ILE A 142 7.66 -7.12 -24.74
CA ILE A 142 7.74 -8.17 -25.77
C ILE A 142 7.62 -9.60 -25.19
N PRO A 143 8.32 -9.98 -24.10
CA PRO A 143 8.21 -11.32 -23.53
C PRO A 143 6.83 -11.69 -22.98
N ALA A 144 5.96 -10.71 -22.77
CA ALA A 144 4.60 -10.91 -22.25
C ALA A 144 3.52 -10.70 -23.34
N ALA A 145 3.91 -10.46 -24.59
CA ALA A 145 2.98 -10.14 -25.67
C ALA A 145 1.99 -11.28 -25.94
N ASP A 146 2.42 -12.53 -25.76
CA ASP A 146 1.60 -13.74 -25.87
C ASP A 146 0.45 -13.81 -24.85
N LYS A 147 0.61 -13.16 -23.70
CA LYS A 147 -0.41 -13.05 -22.64
C LYS A 147 -1.25 -11.78 -22.78
N LEU A 148 -0.59 -10.66 -23.13
CA LEU A 148 -1.23 -9.34 -23.18
C LEU A 148 -2.19 -9.22 -24.37
N ALA A 149 -1.79 -9.66 -25.58
CA ALA A 149 -2.61 -9.50 -26.76
C ALA A 149 -3.93 -10.27 -26.68
N PRO A 150 -3.96 -11.58 -26.34
CA PRO A 150 -5.23 -12.30 -26.15
C PRO A 150 -6.08 -11.72 -25.02
N THR A 151 -5.46 -11.23 -23.93
CA THR A 151 -6.22 -10.65 -22.83
C THR A 151 -6.90 -9.35 -23.23
N LEU A 152 -6.23 -8.48 -23.97
CA LEU A 152 -6.82 -7.23 -24.47
C LEU A 152 -8.04 -7.51 -25.36
N ASP A 153 -7.95 -8.52 -26.20
CA ASP A 153 -9.05 -8.91 -27.06
C ASP A 153 -10.18 -9.57 -26.26
N TYR A 154 -9.85 -10.55 -25.42
CA TYR A 154 -10.83 -11.26 -24.60
C TYR A 154 -11.49 -10.36 -23.53
N THR A 155 -10.84 -9.28 -23.10
CA THR A 155 -11.41 -8.34 -22.13
C THR A 155 -12.75 -7.76 -22.58
N LYS A 156 -12.96 -7.61 -23.89
CA LYS A 156 -14.20 -7.11 -24.49
C LYS A 156 -15.40 -8.03 -24.23
N GLU A 157 -15.13 -9.35 -24.13
CA GLU A 157 -16.13 -10.40 -23.94
C GLU A 157 -16.34 -10.75 -22.46
N THR A 158 -15.73 -10.02 -21.53
CA THR A 158 -15.86 -10.22 -20.09
C THR A 158 -16.66 -9.10 -19.44
N MET A 159 -17.02 -9.26 -18.14
CA MET A 159 -17.64 -8.18 -17.34
C MET A 159 -16.84 -6.86 -17.39
N ARG A 160 -15.57 -6.87 -17.82
CA ARG A 160 -14.75 -5.67 -18.01
C ARG A 160 -14.99 -4.99 -19.36
N GLY A 161 -15.60 -5.69 -20.31
CA GLY A 161 -16.04 -5.15 -21.61
C GLY A 161 -17.38 -4.40 -21.55
N GLY A 162 -18.17 -4.64 -20.50
CA GLY A 162 -19.52 -4.15 -20.32
C GLY A 162 -20.54 -5.30 -20.21
N ALA A 163 -21.78 -5.00 -19.85
CA ALA A 163 -22.84 -5.98 -19.75
C ALA A 163 -23.29 -6.43 -21.16
N VAL A 164 -23.26 -7.73 -21.43
CA VAL A 164 -23.72 -8.34 -22.68
C VAL A 164 -25.25 -8.55 -22.65
N LEU A 165 -25.82 -8.77 -21.46
CA LEU A 165 -27.26 -8.97 -21.27
C LEU A 165 -27.91 -7.65 -20.77
N HIS A 166 -28.83 -7.13 -21.56
CA HIS A 166 -29.60 -5.94 -21.19
C HIS A 166 -30.76 -6.35 -20.28
N GLY A 167 -30.59 -6.21 -18.96
CA GLY A 167 -31.69 -6.22 -18.01
C GLY A 167 -32.32 -4.85 -17.89
N ALA A 168 -33.65 -4.78 -17.74
CA ALA A 168 -34.42 -3.54 -17.68
C ALA A 168 -34.10 -2.57 -16.53
N ALA A 169 -33.09 -2.86 -15.69
CA ALA A 169 -32.68 -2.05 -14.53
C ALA A 169 -31.34 -1.32 -14.72
N ASP A 170 -30.57 -1.57 -15.78
CA ASP A 170 -29.24 -0.99 -15.93
C ASP A 170 -29.24 0.24 -16.83
N SER A 171 -29.39 1.42 -16.21
CA SER A 171 -29.18 2.72 -16.87
C SER A 171 -27.73 2.96 -17.36
N GLU A 172 -26.83 2.01 -17.17
CA GLU A 172 -25.43 2.01 -17.64
C GLU A 172 -25.19 1.04 -18.81
N ALA A 173 -26.22 0.47 -19.42
CA ALA A 173 -26.10 -0.38 -20.59
C ALA A 173 -25.40 0.38 -21.74
N GLY A 174 -24.21 -0.09 -22.12
CA GLY A 174 -23.37 0.52 -23.17
C GLY A 174 -22.07 1.15 -22.70
N LYS A 175 -21.83 1.34 -21.39
CA LYS A 175 -20.53 1.78 -20.88
C LYS A 175 -19.58 0.59 -20.70
N SER A 176 -18.40 0.67 -21.31
CA SER A 176 -17.33 -0.29 -21.11
C SER A 176 -16.75 -0.16 -19.70
N GLY A 177 -16.66 -1.26 -18.96
CA GLY A 177 -16.07 -1.28 -17.60
C GLY A 177 -16.84 -2.15 -16.63
N LEU A 178 -16.32 -2.26 -15.40
CA LEU A 178 -17.00 -2.94 -14.30
C LEU A 178 -18.16 -2.09 -13.77
N ASN A 179 -19.17 -2.75 -13.19
CA ASN A 179 -20.15 -2.06 -12.36
C ASN A 179 -19.40 -1.35 -11.21
N ARG A 180 -19.79 -0.10 -10.92
CA ARG A 180 -19.09 0.77 -9.96
C ARG A 180 -19.17 0.23 -8.54
N ASP A 181 -20.33 -0.25 -8.10
CA ASP A 181 -20.51 -0.79 -6.77
C ASP A 181 -19.65 -2.05 -6.56
N TYR A 182 -19.58 -2.90 -7.59
CA TYR A 182 -18.69 -4.07 -7.57
C TYR A 182 -17.20 -3.67 -7.57
N ALA A 183 -16.81 -2.70 -8.38
CA ALA A 183 -15.44 -2.22 -8.45
C ALA A 183 -14.98 -1.63 -7.10
N PHE A 184 -15.86 -0.90 -6.42
CA PHE A 184 -15.56 -0.19 -5.18
C PHE A 184 -15.94 -0.95 -3.90
N GLN A 185 -16.28 -2.23 -3.99
CA GLN A 185 -16.72 -3.02 -2.85
C GLN A 185 -15.66 -3.06 -1.71
N TRP A 186 -14.37 -3.19 -2.04
CA TRP A 186 -13.26 -3.14 -1.08
C TRP A 186 -12.63 -1.74 -1.02
N SER A 187 -13.43 -0.74 -0.72
CA SER A 187 -12.96 0.62 -0.45
C SER A 187 -12.49 0.77 0.99
N TYR A 188 -11.37 1.45 1.16
CA TYR A 188 -10.79 1.75 2.47
C TYR A 188 -11.54 2.90 3.13
N GLY A 189 -11.79 2.81 4.43
CA GLY A 189 -12.35 3.94 5.19
C GLY A 189 -11.36 5.11 5.26
N LYS A 190 -11.85 6.36 5.25
CA LYS A 190 -10.95 7.52 5.36
C LYS A 190 -10.13 7.48 6.66
N ALA A 191 -10.80 7.26 7.80
CA ALA A 191 -10.15 7.12 9.08
C ALA A 191 -9.36 5.80 9.20
N GLU A 192 -9.72 4.77 8.42
CA GLU A 192 -8.97 3.51 8.35
C GLU A 192 -7.53 3.72 7.85
N THR A 193 -7.24 4.84 7.18
CA THR A 193 -5.87 5.25 6.82
C THR A 193 -4.93 5.33 8.05
N MET A 194 -5.46 5.52 9.25
CA MET A 194 -4.68 5.50 10.49
C MET A 194 -4.05 4.14 10.80
N THR A 195 -4.51 3.05 10.16
CA THR A 195 -3.87 1.73 10.30
C THR A 195 -2.45 1.72 9.75
N LEU A 196 -2.08 2.65 8.86
CA LEU A 196 -0.69 2.81 8.42
C LEU A 196 0.27 3.08 9.60
N LEU A 197 -0.23 3.73 10.66
CA LEU A 197 0.51 4.12 11.86
C LEU A 197 0.16 3.28 13.10
N ILE A 198 -1.11 2.92 13.28
CA ILE A 198 -1.64 2.15 14.42
C ILE A 198 -2.36 0.93 13.85
N PRO A 199 -1.74 -0.28 13.83
CA PRO A 199 -2.21 -1.40 13.01
C PRO A 199 -3.66 -1.81 13.33
N ASN A 200 -4.03 -1.96 14.58
CA ASN A 200 -5.38 -2.39 14.96
C ASN A 200 -6.36 -1.21 15.15
N PHE A 201 -6.14 -0.08 14.47
CA PHE A 201 -7.05 1.07 14.53
C PHE A 201 -8.49 0.71 14.16
N TYR A 202 -8.68 -0.20 13.22
CA TYR A 202 -9.97 -0.77 12.83
C TYR A 202 -10.13 -2.25 13.23
N GLY A 203 -9.41 -2.70 14.29
CA GLY A 203 -9.65 -3.98 14.95
C GLY A 203 -8.97 -5.21 14.32
N GLY A 204 -8.03 -5.03 13.41
CA GLY A 204 -7.24 -6.14 12.87
C GLY A 204 -7.88 -6.85 11.67
N SER A 205 -8.19 -8.14 11.80
CA SER A 205 -8.75 -8.95 10.71
C SER A 205 -10.21 -9.35 10.96
N SER A 206 -10.86 -9.86 9.91
CA SER A 206 -12.21 -10.44 10.02
C SER A 206 -12.24 -11.77 10.80
N ASN A 207 -11.08 -12.38 11.02
CA ASN A 207 -10.90 -13.62 11.78
C ASN A 207 -9.66 -13.47 12.67
N TYR A 208 -9.74 -12.64 13.71
CA TYR A 208 -8.62 -12.33 14.59
C TYR A 208 -8.59 -13.28 15.81
N PRO A 209 -7.45 -13.88 16.13
CA PRO A 209 -7.31 -14.70 17.34
C PRO A 209 -7.15 -13.80 18.57
N LEU A 210 -8.21 -13.67 19.35
CA LEU A 210 -8.15 -13.08 20.68
C LEU A 210 -7.65 -14.13 21.69
N GLY A 211 -6.92 -13.72 22.69
CA GLY A 211 -6.45 -14.59 23.74
C GLY A 211 -7.52 -14.87 24.81
N ASP A 212 -7.19 -15.79 25.73
CA ASP A 212 -8.03 -16.17 26.88
C ASP A 212 -8.12 -15.08 27.97
N LYS A 213 -7.43 -13.96 27.79
CA LYS A 213 -7.51 -12.76 28.66
C LYS A 213 -8.45 -11.69 28.10
N SER A 214 -9.08 -11.91 26.94
CA SER A 214 -9.96 -10.95 26.29
C SER A 214 -11.30 -10.84 27.04
N GLU A 215 -11.96 -9.69 26.92
CA GLU A 215 -13.33 -9.49 27.45
C GLU A 215 -14.33 -10.41 26.75
N THR A 216 -14.15 -10.66 25.46
CA THR A 216 -14.92 -11.65 24.69
C THR A 216 -14.82 -13.05 25.31
N TYR A 217 -13.60 -13.49 25.66
CA TYR A 217 -13.41 -14.77 26.32
C TYR A 217 -14.12 -14.82 27.67
N ASN A 218 -13.90 -13.84 28.52
CA ASN A 218 -14.47 -13.77 29.87
C ASN A 218 -16.00 -13.77 29.84
N THR A 219 -16.56 -13.02 28.90
CA THR A 219 -18.03 -12.92 28.74
C THR A 219 -18.62 -14.24 28.25
N ILE A 220 -18.05 -14.85 27.19
CA ILE A 220 -18.55 -16.16 26.69
C ILE A 220 -18.38 -17.24 27.74
N LYS A 221 -17.28 -17.26 28.49
CA LYS A 221 -17.06 -18.22 29.57
C LYS A 221 -18.16 -18.16 30.63
N LYS A 222 -18.64 -16.94 30.94
CA LYS A 222 -19.72 -16.71 31.90
C LYS A 222 -21.07 -17.26 31.40
N TYR A 223 -21.40 -17.09 30.12
CA TYR A 223 -22.69 -17.46 29.56
C TYR A 223 -22.75 -18.87 28.97
N ALA A 224 -21.65 -19.38 28.42
CA ALA A 224 -21.61 -20.59 27.61
C ALA A 224 -20.50 -21.58 28.02
N GLY A 225 -19.66 -21.22 29.00
CA GLY A 225 -18.61 -22.09 29.52
C GLY A 225 -17.26 -21.95 28.81
N SER A 226 -16.20 -22.47 29.46
CA SER A 226 -14.81 -22.32 29.04
C SER A 226 -14.48 -22.95 27.68
N SER A 227 -15.11 -24.08 27.36
CA SER A 227 -14.84 -24.79 26.10
C SER A 227 -15.29 -23.97 24.89
N GLN A 228 -16.49 -23.40 24.92
CA GLN A 228 -17.05 -22.56 23.88
C GLN A 228 -16.29 -21.24 23.78
N ALA A 229 -15.92 -20.63 24.91
CA ALA A 229 -15.10 -19.43 24.93
C ALA A 229 -13.75 -19.66 24.21
N LYS A 230 -13.03 -20.74 24.54
CA LYS A 230 -11.75 -21.09 23.90
C LYS A 230 -11.87 -21.33 22.39
N GLN A 231 -12.99 -21.88 21.95
CA GLN A 231 -13.22 -22.10 20.52
C GLN A 231 -13.52 -20.80 19.79
N PHE A 232 -14.39 -19.96 20.34
CA PHE A 232 -14.81 -18.70 19.72
C PHE A 232 -13.65 -17.70 19.58
N VAL A 233 -12.81 -17.54 20.61
CA VAL A 233 -11.71 -16.56 20.59
C VAL A 233 -10.57 -16.91 19.63
N LYS A 234 -10.59 -18.08 19.01
CA LYS A 234 -9.62 -18.43 17.96
C LYS A 234 -9.87 -17.65 16.66
N SER A 235 -11.11 -17.19 16.43
CA SER A 235 -11.49 -16.50 15.19
C SER A 235 -12.64 -15.54 15.48
N VAL A 236 -12.31 -14.36 15.98
CA VAL A 236 -13.28 -13.31 16.32
C VAL A 236 -13.29 -12.26 15.19
N PRO A 237 -14.47 -11.78 14.74
CA PRO A 237 -14.57 -10.72 13.75
C PRO A 237 -14.28 -9.36 14.39
N THR A 238 -13.00 -9.09 14.66
CA THR A 238 -12.59 -7.84 15.30
C THR A 238 -12.58 -6.65 14.34
N TYR A 239 -12.44 -6.89 13.03
CA TYR A 239 -12.51 -5.83 12.02
C TYR A 239 -13.90 -5.15 12.02
N TRP A 240 -13.90 -3.81 12.04
CA TRP A 240 -15.13 -3.01 12.07
C TRP A 240 -15.17 -1.89 11.01
N GLY A 241 -14.28 -1.96 9.99
CA GLY A 241 -14.25 -1.03 8.88
C GLY A 241 -15.25 -1.34 7.76
N ASP A 242 -15.12 -0.58 6.65
CA ASP A 242 -16.10 -0.56 5.55
C ASP A 242 -15.92 -1.69 4.53
N GLN A 243 -14.79 -2.43 4.58
CA GLN A 243 -14.55 -3.52 3.65
C GLN A 243 -15.40 -4.75 4.04
N PRO A 244 -15.87 -5.56 3.07
CA PRO A 244 -16.66 -6.76 3.38
C PRO A 244 -15.94 -7.74 4.30
N PHE A 245 -14.65 -7.90 4.11
CA PHE A 245 -13.72 -8.66 4.97
C PHE A 245 -12.29 -8.25 4.68
N THR A 246 -11.39 -8.50 5.64
CA THR A 246 -9.96 -8.31 5.50
C THR A 246 -9.17 -9.37 6.24
N SER A 247 -8.01 -9.76 5.69
CA SER A 247 -7.06 -10.66 6.37
C SER A 247 -6.19 -9.94 7.39
N GLY A 248 -6.18 -8.60 7.39
CA GLY A 248 -5.44 -7.79 8.34
C GLY A 248 -5.27 -6.34 7.90
N PRO A 249 -4.74 -5.48 8.78
CA PRO A 249 -4.57 -4.06 8.51
C PRO A 249 -3.40 -3.80 7.58
N VAL A 250 -3.52 -2.77 6.73
CA VAL A 250 -2.36 -2.23 5.99
C VAL A 250 -1.56 -1.35 6.93
N TYR A 251 -0.47 -1.89 7.46
CA TYR A 251 0.43 -1.19 8.39
C TYR A 251 1.77 -0.93 7.73
N ALA A 252 2.14 0.34 7.61
CA ALA A 252 3.42 0.75 7.04
C ALA A 252 4.59 0.63 8.05
N GLY A 253 4.28 0.71 9.33
CA GLY A 253 5.24 0.74 10.43
C GLY A 253 5.34 2.12 11.08
N ALA A 254 5.28 2.18 12.43
CA ALA A 254 5.35 3.44 13.15
C ALA A 254 6.67 4.19 12.88
N ILE A 255 7.79 3.48 12.83
CA ILE A 255 9.09 4.05 12.48
C ILE A 255 9.09 4.58 11.03
N ILE A 256 8.52 3.85 10.09
CA ILE A 256 8.42 4.29 8.69
C ILE A 256 7.52 5.52 8.56
N CYS A 257 6.41 5.59 9.29
CA CYS A 257 5.57 6.79 9.34
C CYS A 257 6.33 8.00 9.90
N PHE A 258 7.08 7.82 10.99
CA PHE A 258 7.94 8.85 11.55
C PHE A 258 9.01 9.32 10.55
N LEU A 259 9.74 8.38 9.93
CA LEU A 259 10.76 8.69 8.94
C LEU A 259 10.15 9.30 7.66
N PHE A 260 8.93 8.93 7.27
CA PHE A 260 8.22 9.56 6.16
C PHE A 260 7.96 11.04 6.43
N ILE A 261 7.44 11.39 7.61
CA ILE A 261 7.20 12.79 8.02
C ILE A 261 8.53 13.55 8.11
N LEU A 262 9.58 12.93 8.67
CA LEU A 262 10.92 13.52 8.67
C LEU A 262 11.41 13.76 7.23
N GLY A 263 11.21 12.81 6.33
CA GLY A 263 11.60 12.89 4.93
C GLY A 263 10.97 14.06 4.18
N LEU A 264 9.74 14.45 4.54
CA LEU A 264 9.10 15.64 3.99
C LEU A 264 9.86 16.95 4.29
N MET A 265 10.72 16.94 5.31
CA MET A 265 11.53 18.10 5.70
C MET A 265 12.97 18.03 5.18
N VAL A 266 13.54 16.83 5.07
CA VAL A 266 14.99 16.67 4.87
C VAL A 266 15.39 16.06 3.53
N VAL A 267 14.53 15.23 2.90
CA VAL A 267 14.84 14.62 1.60
C VAL A 267 14.86 15.68 0.49
N PRO A 268 15.81 15.62 -0.47
CA PRO A 268 15.89 16.57 -1.57
C PRO A 268 14.56 16.70 -2.32
N GLN A 269 14.21 17.92 -2.76
CA GLN A 269 12.92 18.23 -3.38
C GLN A 269 12.59 17.31 -4.57
N LYS A 270 13.58 16.96 -5.35
CA LYS A 270 13.48 16.08 -6.52
C LYS A 270 12.85 14.72 -6.18
N GLU A 271 13.27 14.11 -5.07
CA GLU A 271 12.76 12.80 -4.63
C GLU A 271 11.51 12.96 -3.76
N ARG A 272 11.48 13.96 -2.92
CA ARG A 272 10.41 14.20 -1.94
C ARG A 272 9.03 14.36 -2.58
N TRP A 273 8.92 15.18 -3.64
CA TRP A 273 7.61 15.53 -4.17
C TRP A 273 6.90 14.39 -4.89
N TRP A 274 7.61 13.60 -5.69
CA TRP A 274 6.96 12.49 -6.37
C TRP A 274 6.56 11.39 -5.38
N LEU A 275 7.35 11.15 -4.33
CA LEU A 275 7.02 10.19 -3.27
C LEU A 275 5.78 10.64 -2.48
N LEU A 276 5.69 11.92 -2.13
CA LEU A 276 4.50 12.47 -1.47
C LEU A 276 3.27 12.35 -2.36
N VAL A 277 3.38 12.74 -3.63
CA VAL A 277 2.26 12.66 -4.59
C VAL A 277 1.82 11.20 -4.78
N ALA A 278 2.76 10.26 -4.95
CA ALA A 278 2.45 8.85 -5.07
C ALA A 278 1.74 8.29 -3.81
N ALA A 279 2.20 8.68 -2.62
CA ALA A 279 1.56 8.29 -1.36
C ALA A 279 0.13 8.84 -1.25
N ILE A 280 -0.08 10.11 -1.57
CA ILE A 280 -1.41 10.75 -1.53
C ILE A 280 -2.34 10.11 -2.58
N ILE A 281 -1.89 9.89 -3.81
CA ILE A 281 -2.70 9.23 -4.85
C ILE A 281 -3.11 7.84 -4.39
N GLY A 282 -2.18 7.06 -3.82
CA GLY A 282 -2.49 5.73 -3.29
C GLY A 282 -3.57 5.75 -2.22
N ILE A 283 -3.51 6.70 -1.27
CA ILE A 283 -4.52 6.89 -0.24
C ILE A 283 -5.87 7.29 -0.87
N VAL A 284 -5.88 8.30 -1.73
CA VAL A 284 -7.12 8.82 -2.35
C VAL A 284 -7.81 7.75 -3.20
N LEU A 285 -7.07 7.00 -3.99
CA LEU A 285 -7.62 5.89 -4.77
C LEU A 285 -8.15 4.77 -3.86
N SER A 286 -7.46 4.47 -2.75
CA SER A 286 -7.89 3.42 -1.82
C SER A 286 -9.24 3.70 -1.16
N TRP A 287 -9.61 4.96 -0.98
CA TRP A 287 -10.89 5.36 -0.38
C TRP A 287 -12.11 5.02 -1.28
N GLY A 288 -11.91 4.80 -2.59
CA GLY A 288 -12.96 4.36 -3.51
C GLY A 288 -14.31 5.04 -3.28
N ARG A 289 -15.35 4.26 -2.94
CA ARG A 289 -16.71 4.78 -2.66
C ARG A 289 -16.78 5.77 -1.48
N ASN A 290 -15.81 5.73 -0.56
CA ASN A 290 -15.76 6.62 0.60
C ASN A 290 -15.26 8.04 0.26
N PHE A 291 -14.79 8.24 -0.99
CA PHE A 291 -14.48 9.55 -1.55
C PHE A 291 -15.02 9.68 -2.97
N PRO A 292 -16.38 9.70 -3.13
CA PRO A 292 -17.04 9.54 -4.43
C PRO A 292 -16.74 10.67 -5.42
N VAL A 293 -16.59 11.91 -4.95
CA VAL A 293 -16.35 13.07 -5.82
C VAL A 293 -15.11 12.84 -6.71
N VAL A 294 -14.02 12.37 -6.13
CA VAL A 294 -12.77 12.13 -6.88
C VAL A 294 -12.79 10.76 -7.54
N ASN A 295 -13.16 9.70 -6.80
CA ASN A 295 -13.02 8.34 -7.31
C ASN A 295 -14.03 8.02 -8.42
N ASN A 296 -15.24 8.56 -8.38
CA ASN A 296 -16.19 8.42 -9.50
C ASN A 296 -15.67 9.13 -10.74
N TRP A 297 -15.15 10.36 -10.60
CA TRP A 297 -14.57 11.08 -11.72
C TRP A 297 -13.38 10.33 -12.33
N LEU A 298 -12.48 9.80 -11.50
CA LEU A 298 -11.34 8.99 -11.97
C LEU A 298 -11.82 7.69 -12.64
N PHE A 299 -12.86 7.06 -12.10
CA PHE A 299 -13.42 5.83 -12.68
C PHE A 299 -13.95 6.05 -14.09
N ASP A 300 -14.56 7.21 -14.34
CA ASP A 300 -15.14 7.55 -15.64
C ASP A 300 -14.11 8.09 -16.65
N HIS A 301 -13.04 8.76 -16.20
CA HIS A 301 -12.12 9.50 -17.07
C HIS A 301 -10.69 8.95 -17.12
N LEU A 302 -10.22 8.28 -16.06
CA LEU A 302 -8.87 7.77 -16.06
C LEU A 302 -8.79 6.48 -16.91
N PRO A 303 -7.96 6.45 -17.97
CA PRO A 303 -7.91 5.30 -18.89
C PRO A 303 -7.69 3.98 -18.16
N LEU A 304 -8.46 2.95 -18.48
CA LEU A 304 -8.41 1.59 -17.92
C LEU A 304 -8.77 1.47 -16.43
N TYR A 305 -8.94 2.56 -15.67
CA TYR A 305 -9.19 2.49 -14.24
C TYR A 305 -10.52 1.78 -13.93
N ASN A 306 -11.53 1.94 -14.79
CA ASN A 306 -12.82 1.25 -14.70
C ASN A 306 -12.76 -0.27 -14.98
N LYS A 307 -11.60 -0.80 -15.31
CA LYS A 307 -11.37 -2.24 -15.47
C LYS A 307 -10.87 -2.91 -14.18
N PHE A 308 -10.54 -2.11 -13.17
CA PHE A 308 -9.96 -2.57 -11.92
C PHE A 308 -10.97 -2.57 -10.79
N ARG A 309 -10.73 -3.42 -9.79
CA ARG A 309 -11.54 -3.53 -8.57
C ARG A 309 -10.68 -3.46 -7.33
N THR A 310 -11.33 -3.43 -6.15
CA THR A 310 -10.64 -3.43 -4.87
C THR A 310 -9.70 -2.22 -4.72
N PRO A 311 -10.25 -1.02 -4.53
CA PRO A 311 -9.49 0.21 -4.41
C PRO A 311 -8.38 0.18 -3.35
N SER A 312 -8.59 -0.56 -2.24
CA SER A 312 -7.59 -0.73 -1.17
C SER A 312 -6.24 -1.25 -1.66
N MET A 313 -6.18 -1.93 -2.80
CA MET A 313 -4.90 -2.33 -3.43
C MET A 313 -4.01 -1.14 -3.81
N ALA A 314 -4.57 0.06 -4.01
CA ALA A 314 -3.79 1.25 -4.33
C ALA A 314 -2.84 1.67 -3.19
N LEU A 315 -3.07 1.21 -1.95
CA LEU A 315 -2.18 1.44 -0.82
C LEU A 315 -0.77 0.86 -1.03
N VAL A 316 -0.57 -0.02 -2.00
CA VAL A 316 0.78 -0.47 -2.39
C VAL A 316 1.66 0.70 -2.84
N MET A 317 1.10 1.71 -3.51
CA MET A 317 1.83 2.92 -3.87
C MET A 317 2.23 3.70 -2.61
N THR A 318 1.31 3.85 -1.67
CA THR A 318 1.53 4.55 -0.40
C THR A 318 2.63 3.88 0.42
N THR A 319 2.51 2.58 0.67
CA THR A 319 3.48 1.83 1.48
C THR A 319 4.86 1.79 0.83
N THR A 320 4.94 1.64 -0.49
CA THR A 320 6.20 1.70 -1.24
C THR A 320 6.83 3.10 -1.16
N ALA A 321 6.05 4.16 -1.39
CA ALA A 321 6.54 5.53 -1.30
C ALA A 321 6.98 5.90 0.11
N MET A 322 6.27 5.45 1.14
CA MET A 322 6.61 5.67 2.55
C MET A 322 7.92 4.97 2.92
N ALA A 323 8.10 3.72 2.50
CA ALA A 323 9.34 2.97 2.74
C ALA A 323 10.54 3.66 2.06
N ILE A 324 10.39 4.07 0.78
CA ILE A 324 11.43 4.77 0.05
C ILE A 324 11.78 6.11 0.74
N MET A 325 10.78 6.94 1.03
CA MET A 325 10.98 8.23 1.69
C MET A 325 11.64 8.07 3.05
N GLY A 326 11.18 7.09 3.84
CA GLY A 326 11.73 6.81 5.16
C GLY A 326 13.21 6.41 5.10
N MET A 327 13.59 5.58 4.13
CA MET A 327 14.99 5.18 3.96
C MET A 327 15.88 6.31 3.43
N LEU A 328 15.35 7.16 2.57
CA LEU A 328 16.06 8.38 2.15
C LEU A 328 16.22 9.37 3.31
N ALA A 329 15.22 9.52 4.15
CA ALA A 329 15.32 10.34 5.36
C ALA A 329 16.36 9.80 6.33
N LEU A 330 16.38 8.49 6.57
CA LEU A 330 17.40 7.86 7.42
C LEU A 330 18.83 8.06 6.88
N LYS A 331 19.00 8.05 5.55
CA LYS A 331 20.28 8.40 4.92
C LYS A 331 20.72 9.81 5.28
N GLU A 332 19.82 10.80 5.20
CA GLU A 332 20.12 12.19 5.57
C GLU A 332 20.45 12.32 7.07
N VAL A 333 19.82 11.52 7.94
CA VAL A 333 20.14 11.45 9.38
C VAL A 333 21.58 10.93 9.59
N ILE A 334 21.94 9.82 8.96
CA ILE A 334 23.26 9.21 9.07
C ILE A 334 24.36 10.14 8.55
N GLU A 335 24.08 10.88 7.46
CA GLU A 335 24.97 11.89 6.90
C GLU A 335 25.01 13.20 7.73
N ARG A 336 24.34 13.23 8.89
CA ARG A 336 24.28 14.37 9.83
C ARG A 336 23.74 15.67 9.21
N LYS A 337 22.83 15.56 8.25
CA LYS A 337 22.19 16.70 7.59
C LYS A 337 20.85 17.10 8.23
N VAL A 338 20.52 16.50 9.38
CA VAL A 338 19.23 16.65 10.06
C VAL A 338 19.43 17.29 11.43
N THR A 339 18.56 18.23 11.79
CA THR A 339 18.58 18.90 13.09
C THR A 339 17.66 18.18 14.08
N LEU A 340 18.01 18.25 15.39
CA LEU A 340 17.16 17.73 16.47
C LEU A 340 15.75 18.34 16.45
N LYS A 341 15.60 19.57 15.99
CA LYS A 341 14.30 20.23 15.83
C LYS A 341 13.43 19.50 14.80
N GLN A 342 13.99 19.10 13.65
CA GLN A 342 13.26 18.37 12.62
C GLN A 342 12.85 16.97 13.10
N ILE A 343 13.73 16.28 13.81
CA ILE A 343 13.44 14.99 14.45
C ILE A 343 12.30 15.16 15.46
N GLY A 344 12.39 16.17 16.33
CA GLY A 344 11.37 16.46 17.34
C GLY A 344 10.01 16.82 16.73
N ILE A 345 9.97 17.56 15.61
CA ILE A 345 8.72 17.87 14.91
C ILE A 345 8.10 16.60 14.33
N ALA A 346 8.89 15.78 13.62
CA ALA A 346 8.39 14.53 13.03
C ALA A 346 7.88 13.55 14.10
N GLY A 347 8.67 13.35 15.16
CA GLY A 347 8.29 12.54 16.32
C GLY A 347 7.05 13.08 17.03
N GLY A 348 7.00 14.39 17.25
CA GLY A 348 5.85 15.06 17.88
C GLY A 348 4.55 14.90 17.09
N ILE A 349 4.60 14.99 15.75
CA ILE A 349 3.43 14.76 14.90
C ILE A 349 2.99 13.29 14.98
N THR A 350 3.89 12.35 14.78
CA THR A 350 3.54 10.92 14.68
C THR A 350 3.18 10.33 16.05
N ALA A 351 4.00 10.58 17.08
CA ALA A 351 3.70 10.13 18.43
C ALA A 351 2.51 10.87 19.03
N GLY A 352 2.33 12.16 18.71
CA GLY A 352 1.17 12.95 19.15
C GLY A 352 -0.15 12.40 18.61
N LEU A 353 -0.19 12.00 17.33
CA LEU A 353 -1.37 11.32 16.78
C LEU A 353 -1.65 9.99 17.50
N CYS A 354 -0.63 9.18 17.77
CA CYS A 354 -0.80 7.95 18.55
C CYS A 354 -1.29 8.25 19.98
N LEU A 355 -0.76 9.29 20.63
CA LEU A 355 -1.12 9.67 21.99
C LEU A 355 -2.59 10.09 22.12
N ILE A 356 -3.12 10.80 21.12
CA ILE A 356 -4.54 11.19 21.10
C ILE A 356 -5.41 9.92 21.18
N TYR A 357 -5.14 8.92 20.38
CA TYR A 357 -5.94 7.68 20.37
C TYR A 357 -5.62 6.72 21.52
N ALA A 358 -4.42 6.79 22.08
CA ALA A 358 -4.07 6.04 23.28
C ALA A 358 -4.82 6.53 24.52
N ILE A 359 -5.05 7.86 24.63
CA ILE A 359 -5.75 8.48 25.77
C ILE A 359 -7.26 8.55 25.52
N PHE A 360 -7.66 8.85 24.28
CA PHE A 360 -9.06 9.03 23.89
C PHE A 360 -9.48 8.06 22.78
N PRO A 361 -9.53 6.74 23.06
CA PRO A 361 -9.84 5.75 22.03
C PRO A 361 -11.24 5.96 21.42
N SER A 362 -12.19 6.53 22.16
CA SER A 362 -13.53 6.84 21.66
C SER A 362 -13.57 7.78 20.45
N LEU A 363 -12.51 8.55 20.20
CA LEU A 363 -12.39 9.40 19.01
C LEU A 363 -12.23 8.60 17.71
N ALA A 364 -11.87 7.32 17.78
CA ALA A 364 -11.76 6.48 16.59
C ALA A 364 -13.12 6.14 15.95
N GLY A 365 -14.19 6.13 16.75
CA GLY A 365 -15.56 5.89 16.28
C GLY A 365 -16.37 4.98 17.19
N SER A 366 -17.41 4.34 16.60
CA SER A 366 -18.36 3.50 17.34
C SER A 366 -17.83 2.10 17.68
N TYR A 367 -16.78 1.67 17.05
CA TYR A 367 -16.25 0.30 17.11
C TYR A 367 -17.26 -0.79 16.68
N ARG A 368 -18.33 -0.41 15.98
CA ARG A 368 -19.35 -1.34 15.47
C ARG A 368 -19.09 -1.62 13.99
N GLY A 369 -18.97 -2.90 13.63
CA GLY A 369 -18.88 -3.39 12.27
C GLY A 369 -20.22 -3.91 11.74
N SER A 370 -20.31 -4.12 10.43
CA SER A 370 -21.53 -4.64 9.77
C SER A 370 -21.93 -6.04 10.27
N VAL A 371 -20.95 -6.86 10.65
CA VAL A 371 -21.17 -8.22 11.17
C VAL A 371 -21.82 -8.23 12.56
N ASP A 372 -21.62 -7.17 13.33
CA ASP A 372 -22.11 -7.09 14.71
C ASP A 372 -23.65 -7.11 14.80
N ALA A 373 -24.34 -6.67 13.75
CA ALA A 373 -25.81 -6.69 13.69
C ALA A 373 -26.41 -8.11 13.76
N GLN A 374 -25.60 -9.14 13.54
CA GLN A 374 -26.01 -10.55 13.60
C GLN A 374 -25.74 -11.21 14.96
N MET A 375 -25.17 -10.47 15.92
CA MET A 375 -24.75 -10.97 17.23
C MET A 375 -25.59 -10.36 18.36
N PRO A 376 -25.76 -11.05 19.49
CA PRO A 376 -26.42 -10.49 20.63
C PRO A 376 -25.59 -9.34 21.27
N ASP A 377 -26.26 -8.31 21.78
CA ASP A 377 -25.63 -7.10 22.32
C ASP A 377 -24.58 -7.37 23.40
N TRP A 378 -24.79 -8.35 24.25
CA TRP A 378 -23.83 -8.71 25.30
C TRP A 378 -22.48 -9.18 24.71
N LEU A 379 -22.50 -9.86 23.58
CA LEU A 379 -21.29 -10.32 22.86
C LEU A 379 -20.64 -9.15 22.11
N VAL A 380 -21.45 -8.36 21.41
CA VAL A 380 -20.96 -7.16 20.69
C VAL A 380 -20.25 -6.20 21.64
N ASN A 381 -20.82 -5.95 22.83
CA ASN A 381 -20.19 -5.06 23.82
C ASN A 381 -18.83 -5.58 24.31
N ALA A 382 -18.67 -6.90 24.47
CA ALA A 382 -17.40 -7.51 24.81
C ALA A 382 -16.37 -7.37 23.66
N ILE A 383 -16.79 -7.60 22.42
CA ILE A 383 -15.93 -7.41 21.23
C ILE A 383 -15.52 -5.93 21.08
N ILE A 384 -16.42 -4.98 21.33
CA ILE A 384 -16.10 -3.54 21.30
C ILE A 384 -15.03 -3.20 22.35
N ALA A 385 -15.13 -3.75 23.56
CA ALA A 385 -14.12 -3.53 24.60
C ALA A 385 -12.74 -4.07 24.15
N ASP A 386 -12.70 -5.25 23.54
CA ASP A 386 -11.45 -5.81 22.99
C ASP A 386 -10.90 -4.98 21.82
N ARG A 387 -11.75 -4.47 20.92
CA ARG A 387 -11.35 -3.55 19.83
C ARG A 387 -10.71 -2.27 20.36
N GLN A 388 -11.29 -1.68 21.41
CA GLN A 388 -10.74 -0.49 22.07
C GLN A 388 -9.38 -0.79 22.72
N HIS A 389 -9.28 -1.93 23.41
CA HIS A 389 -8.04 -2.36 24.03
C HIS A 389 -6.93 -2.61 22.97
N MET A 390 -7.26 -3.25 21.85
CA MET A 390 -6.32 -3.48 20.73
C MET A 390 -5.79 -2.16 20.17
N LEU A 391 -6.66 -1.19 19.93
CA LEU A 391 -6.27 0.14 19.45
C LEU A 391 -5.33 0.82 20.44
N THR A 392 -5.71 0.88 21.72
CA THR A 392 -4.95 1.55 22.77
C THR A 392 -3.56 0.91 22.95
N ALA A 393 -3.50 -0.42 22.98
CA ALA A 393 -2.23 -1.15 23.10
C ALA A 393 -1.30 -0.88 21.91
N ASP A 394 -1.83 -0.84 20.70
CA ASP A 394 -1.04 -0.56 19.49
C ASP A 394 -0.62 0.90 19.40
N ALA A 395 -1.45 1.83 19.84
CA ALA A 395 -1.09 3.23 19.89
C ALA A 395 0.12 3.45 20.83
N TRP A 396 0.11 2.86 22.04
CA TRP A 396 1.25 2.89 22.95
C TRP A 396 2.49 2.19 22.37
N ARG A 397 2.31 1.06 21.70
CA ARG A 397 3.42 0.35 21.01
C ARG A 397 4.03 1.22 19.92
N SER A 398 3.21 1.90 19.12
CA SER A 398 3.68 2.81 18.07
C SER A 398 4.46 3.99 18.66
N ILE A 399 3.99 4.58 19.77
CA ILE A 399 4.74 5.62 20.50
C ILE A 399 6.11 5.08 20.95
N ALA A 400 6.14 3.90 21.55
CA ALA A 400 7.40 3.29 22.02
C ALA A 400 8.38 3.10 20.84
N PHE A 401 7.93 2.61 19.69
CA PHE A 401 8.78 2.46 18.51
C PHE A 401 9.30 3.80 17.98
N ILE A 402 8.45 4.84 17.96
CA ILE A 402 8.87 6.18 17.50
C ILE A 402 9.89 6.80 18.44
N VAL A 403 9.75 6.61 19.75
CA VAL A 403 10.67 7.16 20.75
C VAL A 403 12.02 6.43 20.74
N LEU A 404 12.02 5.13 20.41
CA LEU A 404 13.24 4.33 20.31
C LEU A 404 14.02 4.54 19.01
N ALA A 405 13.37 5.08 17.98
CA ALA A 405 13.98 5.31 16.65
C ALA A 405 14.74 6.62 16.57
#